data_b18a28b49136d1b3afe01a1457b34d55
#
_entry.id   b18a28b49136d1b3afe01a1457b34d55
#
_cell.length_a   1.000
_cell.length_b   1.000
_cell.length_c   1.000
_cell.angle_alpha   90.00
_cell.angle_beta   90.00
_cell.angle_gamma   90.00
#
_symmetry.space_group_name_H-M   'P 1'
#
loop_
_entity.id
_entity.type
_entity.pdbx_description
1 polymer ?
#
loop_
_entity_poly.entity_id
_entity_poly.type
_entity_poly.pdbx_seq_one_letter_code
_entity_poly.pdbx_strand_id
1 'polypeptide(L)'
;MLLNAMTTRKPHFLKAQFHYLLCTYPLRRSWRHKIWILAEAVRLLLGYAWLLITLRFATRAAPIGGKTCAAVLLTHNRPQNISLLVEGALRSRFVTRVIVSNSNPKVKIRDWVTSTDSRLLLVDETRPTQPGHRLVLARQTGAEHVLAIDDDIFFTPEQWKNFFGLLLADEQCPHGIIGQLYRPGTTSSNGSPFHHVAGRETEVDVLIGAYAFTSEHLKRVFEVAAKIGISDLSQVRNYDDVLLSFGGTKPPRIHPLKPALICASASLPGVAMWTSNPGFWDERIQVFEKVRDARLIMSTPWVSRKKQVYTEDGRS
;
A
#
# COMPACT_ATOMS: atom_id res chain seq x y z
N MET A 1 23.41 -25.84 4.83
CA MET A 1 22.32 -25.60 5.79
C MET A 1 21.36 -24.46 5.39
N LEU A 2 21.81 -23.36 4.79
CA LEU A 2 20.97 -22.21 4.35
C LEU A 2 20.05 -22.51 3.14
N LEU A 3 20.41 -23.43 2.24
CA LEU A 3 19.61 -23.78 1.07
C LEU A 3 18.31 -24.53 1.43
N ASN A 4 18.32 -25.35 2.47
CA ASN A 4 17.16 -26.15 2.88
C ASN A 4 16.05 -25.30 3.54
N ALA A 5 16.40 -24.21 4.23
CA ALA A 5 15.42 -23.30 4.83
C ALA A 5 14.66 -22.45 3.79
N MET A 6 15.26 -22.25 2.60
CA MET A 6 14.62 -21.51 1.49
C MET A 6 13.63 -22.35 0.67
N THR A 7 13.76 -23.69 0.68
CA THR A 7 12.97 -24.57 -0.21
C THR A 7 11.55 -24.84 0.29
N THR A 8 11.26 -24.72 1.59
CA THR A 8 9.94 -25.07 2.15
C THR A 8 8.88 -23.96 2.06
N ARG A 9 9.26 -22.70 1.83
CA ARG A 9 8.33 -21.54 1.79
C ARG A 9 8.06 -21.00 0.39
N LYS A 10 9.02 -21.10 -0.53
CA LYS A 10 8.90 -20.62 -1.90
C LYS A 10 7.75 -21.25 -2.69
N PRO A 11 7.48 -22.58 -2.57
CA PRO A 11 6.36 -23.20 -3.27
C PRO A 11 5.00 -22.62 -2.84
N HIS A 12 4.86 -22.24 -1.57
CA HIS A 12 3.60 -21.66 -1.07
C HIS A 12 3.28 -20.29 -1.68
N PHE A 13 4.28 -19.40 -1.79
CA PHE A 13 4.08 -18.09 -2.41
C PHE A 13 3.64 -18.23 -3.86
N LEU A 14 4.45 -18.85 -4.72
CA LEU A 14 4.15 -19.01 -6.15
C LEU A 14 2.84 -19.76 -6.38
N LYS A 15 2.60 -20.84 -5.64
CA LYS A 15 1.34 -21.59 -5.73
C LYS A 15 0.14 -20.68 -5.47
N ALA A 16 0.20 -19.86 -4.45
CA ALA A 16 -0.86 -18.91 -4.13
C ALA A 16 -1.01 -17.85 -5.24
N GLN A 17 0.09 -17.30 -5.77
CA GLN A 17 0.04 -16.30 -6.83
C GLN A 17 -0.58 -16.87 -8.13
N PHE A 18 -0.21 -18.08 -8.53
CA PHE A 18 -0.82 -18.73 -9.68
C PHE A 18 -2.29 -19.07 -9.45
N HIS A 19 -2.66 -19.51 -8.26
CA HIS A 19 -4.05 -19.71 -7.90
C HIS A 19 -4.85 -18.43 -8.01
N TYR A 20 -4.34 -17.30 -7.47
CA TYR A 20 -4.98 -16.01 -7.57
C TYR A 20 -5.10 -15.53 -9.03
N LEU A 21 -4.07 -15.71 -9.83
CA LEU A 21 -4.08 -15.36 -11.25
C LEU A 21 -5.20 -16.11 -11.99
N LEU A 22 -5.31 -17.42 -11.79
CA LEU A 22 -6.34 -18.25 -12.43
C LEU A 22 -7.75 -17.98 -11.92
N CYS A 23 -7.92 -17.66 -10.63
CA CYS A 23 -9.21 -17.31 -10.06
C CYS A 23 -9.68 -15.92 -10.52
N THR A 24 -8.75 -14.95 -10.63
CA THR A 24 -9.06 -13.60 -11.11
C THR A 24 -9.40 -13.61 -12.60
N TYR A 25 -8.73 -14.48 -13.37
CA TYR A 25 -8.82 -14.53 -14.81
C TYR A 25 -9.07 -15.99 -15.30
N PRO A 26 -10.32 -16.48 -15.25
CA PRO A 26 -10.62 -17.87 -15.60
C PRO A 26 -10.30 -18.18 -17.07
N LEU A 27 -9.72 -19.36 -17.31
CA LEU A 27 -9.22 -19.82 -18.65
C LEU A 27 -10.31 -20.02 -19.72
N ARG A 28 -11.61 -19.89 -19.36
CA ARG A 28 -12.74 -20.13 -20.29
C ARG A 28 -12.98 -19.01 -21.32
N ARG A 29 -12.17 -17.94 -21.29
CA ARG A 29 -12.26 -16.81 -22.23
C ARG A 29 -11.48 -17.10 -23.54
N SER A 30 -11.55 -16.15 -24.50
CA SER A 30 -10.91 -16.22 -25.81
C SER A 30 -9.42 -16.59 -25.78
N TRP A 31 -8.85 -17.04 -26.89
CA TRP A 31 -7.42 -17.36 -27.01
C TRP A 31 -6.50 -16.17 -26.68
N ARG A 32 -6.92 -14.94 -27.02
CA ARG A 32 -6.18 -13.71 -26.64
C ARG A 32 -6.08 -13.57 -25.13
N HIS A 33 -7.12 -13.90 -24.41
CA HIS A 33 -7.12 -13.89 -22.94
C HIS A 33 -6.18 -14.94 -22.36
N LYS A 34 -6.07 -16.13 -22.97
CA LYS A 34 -5.12 -17.17 -22.55
C LYS A 34 -3.68 -16.72 -22.74
N ILE A 35 -3.37 -16.05 -23.87
CA ILE A 35 -2.04 -15.46 -24.10
C ILE A 35 -1.74 -14.38 -23.04
N TRP A 36 -2.70 -13.54 -22.75
CA TRP A 36 -2.54 -12.51 -21.71
C TRP A 36 -2.28 -13.14 -20.33
N ILE A 37 -3.00 -14.19 -19.93
CA ILE A 37 -2.76 -14.90 -18.66
C ILE A 37 -1.33 -15.50 -18.67
N LEU A 38 -0.89 -16.07 -19.77
CA LEU A 38 0.47 -16.60 -19.90
C LEU A 38 1.52 -15.48 -19.73
N ALA A 39 1.31 -14.34 -20.39
CA ALA A 39 2.19 -13.18 -20.24
C ALA A 39 2.25 -12.68 -18.78
N GLU A 40 1.10 -12.63 -18.08
CA GLU A 40 1.06 -12.28 -16.67
C GLU A 40 1.74 -13.33 -15.78
N ALA A 41 1.61 -14.61 -16.09
CA ALA A 41 2.32 -15.67 -15.38
C ALA A 41 3.85 -15.54 -15.56
N VAL A 42 4.31 -15.25 -16.77
CA VAL A 42 5.74 -15.00 -17.04
C VAL A 42 6.21 -13.74 -16.29
N ARG A 43 5.45 -12.65 -16.36
CA ARG A 43 5.76 -11.43 -15.61
C ARG A 43 5.86 -11.68 -14.10
N LEU A 44 4.95 -12.47 -13.55
CA LEU A 44 4.95 -12.88 -12.14
C LEU A 44 6.23 -13.65 -11.79
N LEU A 45 6.61 -14.63 -12.62
CA LEU A 45 7.82 -15.44 -12.42
C LEU A 45 9.09 -14.60 -12.49
N LEU A 46 9.20 -13.72 -13.50
CA LEU A 46 10.35 -12.83 -13.67
C LEU A 46 10.45 -11.83 -12.51
N GLY A 47 9.33 -11.22 -12.11
CA GLY A 47 9.28 -10.30 -10.96
C GLY A 47 9.67 -11.01 -9.66
N TYR A 48 9.19 -12.22 -9.45
CA TYR A 48 9.55 -13.02 -8.29
C TYR A 48 11.02 -13.42 -8.27
N ALA A 49 11.55 -13.90 -9.40
CA ALA A 49 12.97 -14.23 -9.54
C ALA A 49 13.85 -13.00 -9.28
N TRP A 50 13.49 -11.85 -9.87
CA TRP A 50 14.17 -10.57 -9.65
C TRP A 50 14.14 -10.16 -8.17
N LEU A 51 12.98 -10.25 -7.52
CA LEU A 51 12.85 -9.96 -6.10
C LEU A 51 13.76 -10.85 -5.26
N LEU A 52 13.79 -12.17 -5.52
CA LEU A 52 14.66 -13.10 -4.79
C LEU A 52 16.13 -12.83 -5.00
N ILE A 53 16.55 -12.54 -6.25
CA ILE A 53 17.93 -12.19 -6.57
C ILE A 53 18.34 -10.93 -5.79
N THR A 54 17.52 -9.89 -5.84
CA THR A 54 17.81 -8.63 -5.14
C THR A 54 17.80 -8.80 -3.62
N LEU A 55 16.89 -9.59 -3.07
CA LEU A 55 16.87 -9.91 -1.64
C LEU A 55 18.11 -10.73 -1.24
N ARG A 56 18.65 -11.56 -2.12
CA ARG A 56 19.82 -12.40 -1.83
C ARG A 56 21.14 -11.63 -1.90
N PHE A 57 21.27 -10.76 -2.91
CA PHE A 57 22.57 -10.15 -3.26
C PHE A 57 22.63 -8.65 -3.00
N ALA A 58 21.53 -7.97 -2.72
CA ALA A 58 21.57 -6.55 -2.40
C ALA A 58 22.37 -6.30 -1.12
N THR A 59 23.29 -5.36 -1.21
CA THR A 59 23.93 -4.79 -0.04
C THR A 59 22.89 -4.08 0.81
N ARG A 60 23.05 -4.09 2.13
CA ARG A 60 22.14 -3.36 3.02
C ARG A 60 22.20 -1.87 2.71
N ALA A 61 21.11 -1.32 2.21
CA ALA A 61 21.02 0.10 1.88
C ALA A 61 21.28 0.97 3.12
N ALA A 62 22.26 1.88 3.00
CA ALA A 62 22.62 2.80 4.07
C ALA A 62 21.52 3.86 4.31
N PRO A 63 21.45 4.46 5.51
CA PRO A 63 20.59 5.61 5.78
C PRO A 63 20.84 6.75 4.80
N ILE A 64 19.79 7.46 4.39
CA ILE A 64 19.86 8.63 3.54
C ILE A 64 19.99 9.85 4.44
N GLY A 65 21.13 10.56 4.38
CA GLY A 65 21.37 11.74 5.22
C GLY A 65 21.24 11.48 6.74
N GLY A 66 21.51 10.25 7.20
CA GLY A 66 21.31 9.85 8.61
C GLY A 66 19.86 9.65 9.03
N LYS A 67 18.90 9.91 8.16
CA LYS A 67 17.46 9.74 8.43
C LYS A 67 17.05 8.26 8.42
N THR A 68 16.06 7.96 9.24
CA THR A 68 15.50 6.60 9.41
C THR A 68 13.99 6.60 9.34
N CYS A 69 13.40 5.42 9.14
CA CYS A 69 11.95 5.25 9.15
C CYS A 69 11.53 3.95 9.86
N ALA A 70 10.25 3.86 10.18
CA ALA A 70 9.58 2.61 10.52
C ALA A 70 8.82 2.06 9.30
N ALA A 71 8.66 0.74 9.23
CA ALA A 71 7.81 0.07 8.25
C ALA A 71 6.60 -0.54 8.96
N VAL A 72 5.39 -0.37 8.38
CA VAL A 72 4.15 -0.95 8.87
C VAL A 72 3.53 -1.81 7.76
N LEU A 73 3.31 -3.08 8.06
CA LEU A 73 2.76 -4.08 7.15
C LEU A 73 1.52 -4.69 7.79
N LEU A 74 0.39 -4.65 7.10
CA LEU A 74 -0.83 -5.33 7.51
C LEU A 74 -1.05 -6.57 6.68
N THR A 75 -1.61 -7.63 7.29
CA THR A 75 -2.09 -8.81 6.54
C THR A 75 -3.35 -9.39 7.16
N HIS A 76 -4.16 -10.01 6.32
CA HIS A 76 -5.35 -10.74 6.71
C HIS A 76 -5.46 -12.05 5.91
N ASN A 77 -5.59 -11.96 4.59
CA ASN A 77 -5.83 -13.10 3.70
C ASN A 77 -4.57 -13.57 2.96
N ARG A 78 -3.42 -12.92 3.14
CA ARG A 78 -2.19 -13.19 2.37
C ARG A 78 -0.95 -13.37 3.25
N PRO A 79 -1.01 -14.19 4.34
CA PRO A 79 0.13 -14.34 5.26
C PRO A 79 1.39 -14.88 4.55
N GLN A 80 1.23 -15.63 3.45
CA GLN A 80 2.33 -16.17 2.62
C GLN A 80 3.16 -15.08 1.94
N ASN A 81 2.66 -13.85 1.84
CA ASN A 81 3.34 -12.73 1.21
C ASN A 81 4.31 -12.02 2.18
N ILE A 82 4.01 -12.08 3.47
CA ILE A 82 4.65 -11.23 4.50
C ILE A 82 6.15 -11.51 4.65
N SER A 83 6.61 -12.75 4.52
CA SER A 83 8.03 -13.07 4.65
C SER A 83 8.91 -12.28 3.69
N LEU A 84 8.47 -12.14 2.43
CA LEU A 84 9.21 -11.40 1.39
C LEU A 84 9.19 -9.89 1.65
N LEU A 85 8.07 -9.35 2.13
CA LEU A 85 7.94 -7.93 2.48
C LEU A 85 8.84 -7.57 3.66
N VAL A 86 8.83 -8.40 4.71
CA VAL A 86 9.71 -8.26 5.87
C VAL A 86 11.18 -8.31 5.46
N GLU A 87 11.57 -9.27 4.61
CA GLU A 87 12.95 -9.35 4.12
C GLU A 87 13.35 -8.08 3.36
N GLY A 88 12.48 -7.56 2.49
CA GLY A 88 12.72 -6.31 1.76
C GLY A 88 12.97 -5.13 2.68
N ALA A 89 12.13 -4.96 3.69
CA ALA A 89 12.26 -3.90 4.68
C ALA A 89 13.54 -4.06 5.53
N LEU A 90 13.82 -5.25 6.05
CA LEU A 90 14.96 -5.52 6.94
C LEU A 90 16.33 -5.45 6.22
N ARG A 91 16.38 -5.59 4.88
CA ARG A 91 17.59 -5.33 4.08
C ARG A 91 17.97 -3.86 4.04
N SER A 92 17.09 -2.96 4.46
CA SER A 92 17.35 -1.52 4.52
C SER A 92 17.80 -1.10 5.92
N ARG A 93 19.00 -0.53 6.06
CA ARG A 93 19.54 -0.07 7.37
C ARG A 93 18.81 1.15 7.90
N PHE A 94 18.19 1.94 7.02
CA PHE A 94 17.40 3.09 7.41
C PHE A 94 16.03 2.70 7.99
N VAL A 95 15.59 1.44 7.82
CA VAL A 95 14.40 0.91 8.49
C VAL A 95 14.82 0.43 9.88
N THR A 96 14.44 1.17 10.91
CA THR A 96 14.80 0.88 12.30
C THR A 96 13.77 0.02 13.02
N ARG A 97 12.56 -0.07 12.51
CA ARG A 97 11.47 -0.88 13.06
C ARG A 97 10.58 -1.41 11.95
N VAL A 98 10.20 -2.67 12.02
CA VAL A 98 9.21 -3.30 11.14
C VAL A 98 8.11 -3.86 12.02
N ILE A 99 6.88 -3.37 11.85
CA ILE A 99 5.70 -3.91 12.53
C ILE A 99 4.88 -4.67 11.50
N VAL A 100 4.60 -5.93 11.78
CA VAL A 100 3.65 -6.77 11.03
C VAL A 100 2.45 -7.02 11.91
N SER A 101 1.28 -6.58 11.49
CA SER A 101 0.02 -6.85 12.17
C SER A 101 -0.83 -7.80 11.33
N ASN A 102 -1.23 -8.90 11.95
CA ASN A 102 -2.12 -9.91 11.38
C ASN A 102 -3.48 -9.84 12.05
N SER A 103 -4.51 -9.48 11.28
CA SER A 103 -5.90 -9.41 11.77
C SER A 103 -6.69 -10.70 11.55
N ASN A 104 -6.06 -11.75 10.99
CA ASN A 104 -6.71 -13.05 10.77
C ASN A 104 -6.56 -13.97 11.99
N PRO A 105 -7.61 -14.24 12.76
CA PRO A 105 -7.52 -15.04 13.98
C PRO A 105 -7.20 -16.53 13.73
N LYS A 106 -7.34 -17.00 12.47
CA LYS A 106 -7.06 -18.38 12.07
C LYS A 106 -5.59 -18.63 11.71
N VAL A 107 -4.78 -17.57 11.68
CA VAL A 107 -3.38 -17.61 11.23
C VAL A 107 -2.49 -17.06 12.33
N LYS A 108 -1.37 -17.75 12.59
CA LYS A 108 -0.28 -17.22 13.41
C LYS A 108 0.80 -16.70 12.49
N ILE A 109 1.07 -15.40 12.53
CA ILE A 109 2.02 -14.77 11.59
C ILE A 109 3.45 -15.29 11.81
N ARG A 110 3.78 -15.74 13.02
CA ARG A 110 5.06 -16.36 13.34
C ARG A 110 5.35 -17.62 12.51
N ASP A 111 4.32 -18.35 12.06
CA ASP A 111 4.48 -19.53 11.22
C ASP A 111 4.94 -19.18 9.79
N TRP A 112 4.76 -17.94 9.39
CA TRP A 112 5.08 -17.41 8.05
C TRP A 112 6.36 -16.58 8.00
N VAL A 113 6.79 -16.03 9.13
CA VAL A 113 7.96 -15.15 9.23
C VAL A 113 8.95 -15.74 10.24
N THR A 114 10.11 -16.18 9.74
CA THR A 114 11.16 -16.80 10.58
C THR A 114 12.27 -15.84 10.96
N SER A 115 12.25 -14.59 10.50
CA SER A 115 13.27 -13.62 10.87
C SER A 115 13.30 -13.42 12.39
N THR A 116 14.50 -13.37 12.95
CA THR A 116 14.78 -13.05 14.36
C THR A 116 15.44 -11.68 14.53
N ASP A 117 15.38 -10.84 13.49
CA ASP A 117 15.93 -9.48 13.54
C ASP A 117 15.23 -8.69 14.65
N SER A 118 16.00 -8.05 15.53
CA SER A 118 15.49 -7.31 16.69
C SER A 118 14.60 -6.11 16.33
N ARG A 119 14.66 -5.63 15.08
CA ARG A 119 13.82 -4.57 14.58
C ARG A 119 12.38 -5.04 14.24
N LEU A 120 12.15 -6.36 14.19
CA LEU A 120 10.89 -6.95 13.77
C LEU A 120 9.96 -7.20 14.95
N LEU A 121 8.76 -6.63 14.88
CA LEU A 121 7.66 -6.92 15.79
C LEU A 121 6.54 -7.61 15.00
N LEU A 122 6.19 -8.83 15.40
CA LEU A 122 5.07 -9.60 14.84
C LEU A 122 3.91 -9.59 15.84
N VAL A 123 2.76 -9.11 15.38
CA VAL A 123 1.54 -9.00 16.20
C VAL A 123 0.42 -9.81 15.57
N ASP A 124 -0.09 -10.80 16.28
CA ASP A 124 -1.38 -11.43 15.97
C ASP A 124 -2.45 -10.69 16.79
N GLU A 125 -3.32 -9.96 16.12
CA GLU A 125 -4.32 -9.11 16.78
C GLU A 125 -5.33 -9.94 17.56
N THR A 126 -5.62 -9.52 18.79
CA THR A 126 -6.60 -10.20 19.65
C THR A 126 -8.04 -9.84 19.29
N ARG A 127 -8.24 -8.75 18.55
CA ARG A 127 -9.52 -8.28 18.04
C ARG A 127 -9.43 -8.07 16.54
N PRO A 128 -10.52 -8.29 15.79
CA PRO A 128 -10.53 -7.94 14.37
C PRO A 128 -10.22 -6.46 14.18
N THR A 129 -9.14 -6.16 13.46
CA THR A 129 -8.76 -4.81 13.06
C THR A 129 -9.02 -4.61 11.57
N GLN A 130 -9.17 -3.36 11.18
CA GLN A 130 -9.40 -2.94 9.80
C GLN A 130 -8.14 -2.23 9.24
N PRO A 131 -8.05 -1.93 7.94
CA PRO A 131 -6.88 -1.27 7.33
C PRO A 131 -6.43 0.02 8.02
N GLY A 132 -7.35 0.80 8.59
CA GLY A 132 -7.00 2.00 9.35
C GLY A 132 -6.12 1.75 10.58
N HIS A 133 -6.02 0.50 11.02
CA HIS A 133 -5.11 0.12 12.10
C HIS A 133 -3.64 0.42 11.77
N ARG A 134 -3.27 0.49 10.48
CA ARG A 134 -1.94 0.93 10.06
C ARG A 134 -1.56 2.32 10.61
N LEU A 135 -2.54 3.23 10.71
CA LEU A 135 -2.33 4.58 11.22
C LEU A 135 -2.07 4.57 12.72
N VAL A 136 -2.77 3.70 13.45
CA VAL A 136 -2.56 3.49 14.89
C VAL A 136 -1.18 2.91 15.15
N LEU A 137 -0.81 1.84 14.43
CA LEU A 137 0.51 1.22 14.54
C LEU A 137 1.63 2.20 14.13
N ALA A 138 1.45 2.95 13.06
CA ALA A 138 2.41 3.95 12.63
C ALA A 138 2.66 4.99 13.75
N ARG A 139 1.62 5.48 14.41
CA ARG A 139 1.73 6.38 15.57
C ARG A 139 2.47 5.72 16.73
N GLN A 140 2.21 4.44 17.00
CA GLN A 140 2.86 3.69 18.09
C GLN A 140 4.36 3.47 17.84
N THR A 141 4.84 3.55 16.59
CA THR A 141 6.27 3.45 16.31
C THR A 141 7.09 4.58 16.93
N GLY A 142 6.50 5.76 17.11
CA GLY A 142 7.18 7.00 17.49
C GLY A 142 8.18 7.51 16.43
N ALA A 143 8.23 6.89 15.25
CA ALA A 143 9.16 7.27 14.19
C ALA A 143 8.72 8.57 13.50
N GLU A 144 9.70 9.42 13.15
CA GLU A 144 9.47 10.65 12.37
C GLU A 144 8.91 10.34 10.97
N HIS A 145 9.41 9.26 10.36
CA HIS A 145 9.03 8.82 9.01
C HIS A 145 8.50 7.39 9.04
N VAL A 146 7.48 7.12 8.26
CA VAL A 146 6.84 5.80 8.16
C VAL A 146 6.63 5.42 6.70
N LEU A 147 6.93 4.16 6.39
CA LEU A 147 6.55 3.50 5.15
C LEU A 147 5.51 2.43 5.46
N ALA A 148 4.31 2.55 4.91
CA ALA A 148 3.27 1.54 5.03
C ALA A 148 2.98 0.95 3.65
N ILE A 149 3.03 -0.37 3.53
CA ILE A 149 2.90 -1.08 2.25
C ILE A 149 1.91 -2.21 2.41
N ASP A 150 0.97 -2.33 1.46
CA ASP A 150 -0.01 -3.40 1.44
C ASP A 150 0.65 -4.75 1.14
N ASP A 151 0.04 -5.83 1.63
CA ASP A 151 0.59 -7.18 1.55
C ASP A 151 0.56 -7.81 0.14
N ASP A 152 0.27 -7.03 -0.87
CA ASP A 152 0.26 -7.40 -2.29
C ASP A 152 1.23 -6.62 -3.18
N ILE A 153 2.04 -5.72 -2.61
CA ILE A 153 3.03 -4.90 -3.31
C ILE A 153 4.43 -5.21 -2.78
N PHE A 154 5.36 -5.61 -3.65
CA PHE A 154 6.69 -6.05 -3.26
C PHE A 154 7.76 -5.12 -3.81
N PHE A 155 8.55 -4.55 -2.91
CA PHE A 155 9.69 -3.71 -3.22
C PHE A 155 11.01 -4.45 -3.03
N THR A 156 11.96 -4.23 -3.94
CA THR A 156 13.36 -4.56 -3.70
C THR A 156 13.95 -3.62 -2.64
N PRO A 157 15.09 -3.97 -2.00
CA PRO A 157 15.75 -3.07 -1.04
C PRO A 157 16.07 -1.69 -1.62
N GLU A 158 16.44 -1.60 -2.90
CA GLU A 158 16.69 -0.32 -3.58
C GLU A 158 15.39 0.47 -3.79
N GLN A 159 14.28 -0.21 -4.07
CA GLN A 159 12.98 0.45 -4.18
C GLN A 159 12.48 0.97 -2.83
N TRP A 160 12.72 0.26 -1.73
CA TRP A 160 12.48 0.76 -0.37
C TRP A 160 13.26 2.06 -0.14
N LYS A 161 14.55 2.09 -0.50
CA LYS A 161 15.40 3.28 -0.38
C LYS A 161 14.90 4.44 -1.21
N ASN A 162 14.58 4.18 -2.50
CA ASN A 162 14.09 5.20 -3.40
C ASN A 162 12.76 5.78 -2.90
N PHE A 163 11.84 4.93 -2.43
CA PHE A 163 10.56 5.36 -1.89
C PHE A 163 10.73 6.23 -0.63
N PHE A 164 11.64 5.87 0.25
CA PHE A 164 12.00 6.71 1.41
C PHE A 164 12.64 8.03 0.97
N GLY A 165 13.53 8.00 -0.02
CA GLY A 165 14.16 9.20 -0.57
C GLY A 165 13.16 10.21 -1.16
N LEU A 166 12.07 9.74 -1.77
CA LEU A 166 10.98 10.59 -2.27
C LEU A 166 10.28 11.35 -1.14
N LEU A 167 10.03 10.69 0.00
CA LEU A 167 9.47 11.36 1.19
C LEU A 167 10.42 12.42 1.72
N LEU A 168 11.71 12.11 1.82
CA LEU A 168 12.71 13.05 2.34
C LEU A 168 12.91 14.26 1.41
N ALA A 169 12.62 14.12 0.11
CA ALA A 169 12.71 15.21 -0.85
C ALA A 169 11.55 16.24 -0.71
N ASP A 170 10.36 15.82 -0.28
CA ASP A 170 9.23 16.72 0.00
C ASP A 170 8.38 16.17 1.14
N GLU A 171 8.73 16.51 2.37
CA GLU A 171 7.99 16.09 3.58
C GLU A 171 6.67 16.86 3.80
N GLN A 172 6.24 17.69 2.82
CA GLN A 172 4.99 18.47 2.95
C GLN A 172 3.76 17.69 2.50
N CYS A 173 3.95 16.58 1.77
CA CYS A 173 2.87 15.72 1.31
C CYS A 173 3.17 14.24 1.56
N PRO A 174 2.14 13.40 1.74
CA PRO A 174 2.29 11.96 1.65
C PRO A 174 2.64 11.53 0.23
N HIS A 175 3.46 10.48 0.10
CA HIS A 175 3.90 9.94 -1.19
C HIS A 175 3.39 8.52 -1.40
N GLY A 176 3.15 8.17 -2.67
CA GLY A 176 2.74 6.84 -3.11
C GLY A 176 3.29 6.47 -4.48
N ILE A 177 2.87 5.33 -4.99
CA ILE A 177 3.20 4.84 -6.34
C ILE A 177 1.96 4.69 -7.22
N ILE A 178 0.81 4.57 -6.59
CA ILE A 178 -0.51 4.49 -7.22
C ILE A 178 -1.42 5.47 -6.50
N GLY A 179 -2.30 6.13 -7.24
CA GLY A 179 -3.28 7.05 -6.67
C GLY A 179 -4.58 7.09 -7.44
N GLN A 180 -5.48 7.92 -6.96
CA GLN A 180 -6.77 8.17 -7.58
C GLN A 180 -7.04 9.66 -7.68
N LEU A 181 -7.68 10.06 -8.79
CA LEU A 181 -8.27 11.39 -8.98
C LEU A 181 -9.78 11.26 -8.82
N TYR A 182 -10.35 12.07 -7.94
CA TYR A 182 -11.78 12.17 -7.74
C TYR A 182 -12.41 13.09 -8.79
N ARG A 183 -13.29 12.54 -9.60
CA ARG A 183 -14.02 13.26 -10.67
C ARG A 183 -15.53 13.09 -10.49
N PRO A 184 -16.19 13.96 -9.74
CA PRO A 184 -17.62 13.86 -9.51
C PRO A 184 -18.40 13.90 -10.84
N GLY A 185 -19.46 13.11 -10.94
CA GLY A 185 -20.27 13.00 -12.14
C GLY A 185 -19.69 12.12 -13.26
N THR A 186 -18.53 11.50 -13.04
CA THR A 186 -17.93 10.54 -13.98
C THR A 186 -17.86 9.15 -13.37
N THR A 187 -17.72 8.14 -14.23
CA THR A 187 -17.58 6.74 -13.81
C THR A 187 -16.31 6.16 -14.41
N SER A 188 -15.42 5.66 -13.56
CA SER A 188 -14.21 4.94 -13.95
C SER A 188 -14.50 3.47 -14.27
N SER A 189 -13.49 2.72 -14.72
CA SER A 189 -13.60 1.28 -15.01
C SER A 189 -14.01 0.41 -13.81
N ASN A 190 -13.89 0.92 -12.59
CA ASN A 190 -14.31 0.25 -11.36
C ASN A 190 -15.71 0.67 -10.87
N GLY A 191 -16.44 1.45 -11.67
CA GLY A 191 -17.80 1.88 -11.34
C GLY A 191 -17.89 3.05 -10.35
N SER A 192 -16.80 3.78 -10.10
CA SER A 192 -16.74 4.88 -9.13
C SER A 192 -16.19 6.17 -9.76
N PRO A 193 -16.37 7.34 -9.11
CA PRO A 193 -15.76 8.60 -9.56
C PRO A 193 -14.24 8.68 -9.28
N PHE A 194 -13.63 7.65 -8.70
CA PHE A 194 -12.19 7.59 -8.46
C PHE A 194 -11.47 6.94 -9.64
N HIS A 195 -10.68 7.72 -10.37
CA HIS A 195 -9.92 7.29 -11.52
C HIS A 195 -8.48 6.96 -11.13
N HIS A 196 -8.05 5.74 -11.40
CA HIS A 196 -6.69 5.28 -11.09
C HIS A 196 -5.64 6.02 -11.92
N VAL A 197 -4.53 6.38 -11.26
CA VAL A 197 -3.33 6.97 -11.85
C VAL A 197 -2.11 6.25 -11.32
N ALA A 198 -1.20 5.87 -12.22
CA ALA A 198 0.08 5.25 -11.90
C ALA A 198 1.11 5.51 -13.00
N GLY A 199 2.38 5.18 -12.74
CA GLY A 199 3.46 5.19 -13.74
C GLY A 199 4.00 6.56 -14.13
N ARG A 200 3.55 7.62 -13.49
CA ARG A 200 4.04 9.00 -13.68
C ARG A 200 4.12 9.73 -12.36
N GLU A 201 4.91 10.79 -12.31
CA GLU A 201 4.90 11.71 -11.19
C GLU A 201 3.73 12.70 -11.35
N THR A 202 2.84 12.75 -10.36
CA THR A 202 1.71 13.70 -10.35
C THR A 202 1.08 13.78 -8.96
N GLU A 203 0.43 14.89 -8.70
CA GLU A 203 -0.49 15.02 -7.58
C GLU A 203 -1.76 14.20 -7.82
N VAL A 204 -2.28 13.64 -6.75
CA VAL A 204 -3.52 12.86 -6.75
C VAL A 204 -4.42 13.28 -5.59
N ASP A 205 -5.65 12.81 -5.55
CA ASP A 205 -6.56 13.07 -4.43
C ASP A 205 -6.42 11.99 -3.34
N VAL A 206 -6.17 10.75 -3.74
CA VAL A 206 -6.02 9.61 -2.81
C VAL A 206 -4.85 8.73 -3.25
N LEU A 207 -4.00 8.33 -2.31
CA LEU A 207 -2.95 7.31 -2.48
C LEU A 207 -3.54 5.91 -2.30
N ILE A 208 -2.89 4.90 -2.87
CA ILE A 208 -3.31 3.49 -2.73
C ILE A 208 -2.09 2.58 -2.57
N GLY A 209 -2.19 1.63 -1.66
CA GLY A 209 -1.39 0.42 -1.58
C GLY A 209 0.03 0.59 -1.01
N ALA A 210 0.70 1.71 -1.28
CA ALA A 210 2.01 2.02 -0.72
C ALA A 210 2.08 3.50 -0.35
N TYR A 211 2.52 3.76 0.88
CA TYR A 211 2.46 5.08 1.50
C TYR A 211 3.76 5.41 2.20
N ALA A 212 4.30 6.60 1.94
CA ALA A 212 5.39 7.19 2.68
C ALA A 212 4.92 8.52 3.28
N PHE A 213 5.06 8.69 4.59
CA PHE A 213 4.51 9.83 5.31
C PHE A 213 5.27 10.10 6.61
N THR A 214 5.07 11.30 7.17
CA THR A 214 5.72 11.74 8.41
C THR A 214 4.78 11.61 9.62
N SER A 215 5.34 11.69 10.83
CA SER A 215 4.58 11.81 12.08
C SER A 215 3.66 13.04 12.10
N GLU A 216 4.07 14.14 11.46
CA GLU A 216 3.24 15.34 11.31
C GLU A 216 2.03 15.12 10.40
N HIS A 217 2.19 14.30 9.34
CA HIS A 217 1.05 13.86 8.54
C HIS A 217 0.06 13.06 9.40
N LEU A 218 0.56 12.11 10.19
CA LEU A 218 -0.28 11.33 11.10
C LEU A 218 -1.04 12.19 12.10
N LYS A 219 -0.37 13.16 12.71
CA LYS A 219 -1.03 14.07 13.65
C LYS A 219 -2.25 14.74 13.01
N ARG A 220 -2.09 15.28 11.79
CA ARG A 220 -3.20 15.90 11.06
C ARG A 220 -4.29 14.89 10.67
N VAL A 221 -3.92 13.65 10.33
CA VAL A 221 -4.89 12.58 10.06
C VAL A 221 -5.77 12.33 11.30
N PHE A 222 -5.18 12.22 12.49
CA PHE A 222 -5.94 12.03 13.72
C PHE A 222 -6.83 13.23 14.04
N GLU A 223 -6.35 14.46 13.82
CA GLU A 223 -7.13 15.68 14.00
C GLU A 223 -8.34 15.75 13.05
N VAL A 224 -8.13 15.43 11.76
CA VAL A 224 -9.20 15.38 10.76
C VAL A 224 -10.20 14.27 11.09
N ALA A 225 -9.73 13.08 11.44
CA ALA A 225 -10.57 11.95 11.82
C ALA A 225 -11.49 12.33 13.00
N ALA A 226 -10.92 12.95 14.04
CA ALA A 226 -11.71 13.42 15.19
C ALA A 226 -12.78 14.47 14.79
N LYS A 227 -12.44 15.41 13.89
CA LYS A 227 -13.39 16.42 13.39
C LYS A 227 -14.59 15.83 12.63
N ILE A 228 -14.37 14.74 11.89
CA ILE A 228 -15.45 14.07 11.16
C ILE A 228 -16.13 12.97 11.97
N GLY A 229 -15.83 12.87 13.29
CA GLY A 229 -16.49 11.96 14.22
C GLY A 229 -15.91 10.55 14.26
N ILE A 230 -14.69 10.31 13.74
CA ILE A 230 -14.02 9.01 13.82
C ILE A 230 -13.17 8.99 15.10
N SER A 231 -13.59 8.20 16.08
CA SER A 231 -12.89 8.04 17.37
C SER A 231 -11.87 6.90 17.38
N ASP A 232 -12.08 5.84 16.60
CA ASP A 232 -11.22 4.65 16.53
C ASP A 232 -10.80 4.35 15.09
N LEU A 233 -9.58 4.77 14.75
CA LEU A 233 -9.00 4.51 13.44
C LEU A 233 -8.74 3.03 13.18
N SER A 234 -8.60 2.19 14.22
CA SER A 234 -8.40 0.75 14.02
C SER A 234 -9.60 0.04 13.40
N GLN A 235 -10.76 0.68 13.41
CA GLN A 235 -12.01 0.18 12.83
C GLN A 235 -12.33 0.79 11.46
N VAL A 236 -11.49 1.69 10.94
CA VAL A 236 -11.65 2.28 9.61
C VAL A 236 -11.33 1.24 8.53
N ARG A 237 -12.34 0.91 7.74
CA ARG A 237 -12.27 -0.20 6.78
C ARG A 237 -11.94 0.22 5.35
N ASN A 238 -12.63 1.22 4.80
CA ASN A 238 -12.68 1.48 3.37
C ASN A 238 -12.01 2.79 2.94
N TYR A 239 -11.45 3.56 3.88
CA TYR A 239 -11.02 4.94 3.64
C TYR A 239 -9.83 5.40 4.50
N ASP A 240 -9.03 4.48 5.02
CA ASP A 240 -7.81 4.81 5.76
C ASP A 240 -6.78 5.55 4.88
N ASP A 241 -6.70 5.15 3.63
CA ASP A 241 -5.89 5.78 2.60
C ASP A 241 -6.44 7.17 2.20
N VAL A 242 -7.76 7.37 2.21
CA VAL A 242 -8.38 8.69 2.06
C VAL A 242 -7.89 9.60 3.19
N LEU A 243 -8.04 9.17 4.45
CA LEU A 243 -7.60 9.95 5.60
C LEU A 243 -6.11 10.30 5.52
N LEU A 244 -5.26 9.32 5.19
CA LEU A 244 -3.83 9.52 5.07
C LEU A 244 -3.47 10.54 3.99
N SER A 245 -4.17 10.49 2.86
CA SER A 245 -3.94 11.39 1.73
C SER A 245 -4.15 12.85 2.08
N PHE A 246 -5.00 13.13 3.05
CA PHE A 246 -5.22 14.48 3.56
C PHE A 246 -4.28 14.89 4.71
N GLY A 247 -3.30 14.07 5.07
CA GLY A 247 -2.34 14.37 6.15
C GLY A 247 -1.32 15.47 5.82
N GLY A 248 -1.04 15.74 4.54
CA GLY A 248 -0.05 16.73 4.12
C GLY A 248 -0.51 18.18 4.23
N THR A 249 0.41 19.12 4.06
CA THR A 249 0.13 20.53 3.78
C THR A 249 0.00 20.80 2.28
N LYS A 250 0.47 19.87 1.46
CA LYS A 250 0.29 19.80 0.00
C LYS A 250 -0.53 18.54 -0.39
N PRO A 251 -1.09 18.50 -1.61
CA PRO A 251 -1.71 17.30 -2.15
C PRO A 251 -0.77 16.12 -2.15
N PRO A 252 -1.27 14.89 -1.91
CA PRO A 252 -0.45 13.70 -2.00
C PRO A 252 0.09 13.51 -3.42
N ARG A 253 1.28 12.93 -3.54
CA ARG A 253 1.98 12.76 -4.81
C ARG A 253 2.32 11.30 -5.07
N ILE A 254 2.13 10.86 -6.29
CA ILE A 254 2.60 9.56 -6.76
C ILE A 254 3.83 9.71 -7.66
N HIS A 255 4.62 8.63 -7.72
CA HIS A 255 5.87 8.58 -8.45
C HIS A 255 5.93 7.35 -9.39
N PRO A 256 6.73 7.40 -10.48
CA PRO A 256 6.85 6.30 -11.45
C PRO A 256 7.68 5.11 -10.93
N LEU A 257 7.72 4.90 -9.62
CA LEU A 257 8.40 3.76 -9.01
C LEU A 257 7.58 2.49 -9.26
N LYS A 258 8.10 1.59 -10.09
CA LYS A 258 7.44 0.32 -10.39
C LYS A 258 7.88 -0.72 -9.38
N PRO A 259 6.98 -1.30 -8.57
CA PRO A 259 7.34 -2.38 -7.65
C PRO A 259 7.86 -3.60 -8.43
N ALA A 260 8.71 -4.40 -7.78
CA ALA A 260 9.23 -5.62 -8.38
C ALA A 260 8.11 -6.61 -8.73
N LEU A 261 7.05 -6.60 -7.92
CA LEU A 261 5.89 -7.45 -8.11
C LEU A 261 4.64 -6.81 -7.49
N ILE A 262 3.49 -6.95 -8.16
CA ILE A 262 2.15 -6.73 -7.61
C ILE A 262 1.40 -8.07 -7.68
N CYS A 263 0.78 -8.46 -6.59
CA CYS A 263 0.06 -9.72 -6.47
C CYS A 263 -1.21 -9.72 -7.34
N ALA A 264 -1.48 -10.81 -8.04
CA ALA A 264 -2.71 -10.96 -8.83
C ALA A 264 -3.99 -10.86 -7.98
N SER A 265 -3.91 -11.10 -6.67
CA SER A 265 -5.04 -10.98 -5.74
C SER A 265 -5.46 -9.54 -5.41
N ALA A 266 -4.71 -8.53 -5.86
CA ALA A 266 -5.06 -7.12 -5.67
C ALA A 266 -6.46 -6.74 -6.22
N SER A 267 -6.99 -7.53 -7.17
CA SER A 267 -8.31 -7.34 -7.76
C SER A 267 -9.23 -8.56 -7.62
N LEU A 268 -8.83 -9.58 -6.84
CA LEU A 268 -9.58 -10.84 -6.74
C LEU A 268 -10.80 -10.69 -5.82
N PRO A 269 -12.03 -10.98 -6.29
CA PRO A 269 -13.21 -11.02 -5.44
C PRO A 269 -13.05 -11.99 -4.26
N GLY A 270 -13.52 -11.59 -3.09
CA GLY A 270 -13.36 -12.36 -1.84
C GLY A 270 -11.99 -12.21 -1.17
N VAL A 271 -11.02 -11.58 -1.85
CA VAL A 271 -9.68 -11.28 -1.31
C VAL A 271 -9.44 -9.78 -1.27
N ALA A 272 -9.65 -9.09 -2.39
CA ALA A 272 -9.56 -7.63 -2.44
C ALA A 272 -10.82 -6.99 -1.85
N MET A 273 -10.65 -6.06 -0.94
CA MET A 273 -11.75 -5.45 -0.19
C MET A 273 -12.72 -4.67 -1.09
N TRP A 274 -12.18 -3.92 -2.04
CA TRP A 274 -12.98 -3.08 -2.94
C TRP A 274 -13.90 -3.87 -3.89
N THR A 275 -13.59 -5.16 -4.13
CA THR A 275 -14.42 -6.06 -4.93
C THR A 275 -15.42 -6.86 -4.10
N SER A 276 -15.25 -6.91 -2.78
CA SER A 276 -15.95 -7.82 -1.89
C SER A 276 -16.90 -7.13 -0.93
N ASN A 277 -16.75 -5.81 -0.74
CA ASN A 277 -17.55 -5.04 0.20
C ASN A 277 -18.62 -4.22 -0.52
N PRO A 278 -19.90 -4.60 -0.42
CA PRO A 278 -20.99 -3.76 -0.91
C PRO A 278 -20.95 -2.38 -0.25
N GLY A 279 -21.14 -1.32 -1.03
CA GLY A 279 -21.09 0.06 -0.52
C GLY A 279 -19.68 0.63 -0.29
N PHE A 280 -18.60 -0.12 -0.67
CA PHE A 280 -17.21 0.35 -0.55
C PHE A 280 -17.02 1.76 -1.14
N TRP A 281 -17.51 1.98 -2.34
CA TRP A 281 -17.34 3.25 -3.03
C TRP A 281 -18.22 4.36 -2.44
N ASP A 282 -19.44 4.05 -2.02
CA ASP A 282 -20.36 5.05 -1.44
C ASP A 282 -19.82 5.59 -0.12
N GLU A 283 -19.36 4.71 0.76
CA GLU A 283 -18.74 5.11 2.02
C GLU A 283 -17.48 5.93 1.78
N ARG A 284 -16.65 5.51 0.82
CA ARG A 284 -15.41 6.19 0.45
C ARG A 284 -15.66 7.60 -0.09
N ILE A 285 -16.69 7.78 -0.95
CA ILE A 285 -17.08 9.10 -1.46
C ILE A 285 -17.54 10.00 -0.33
N GLN A 286 -18.45 9.52 0.53
CA GLN A 286 -18.97 10.30 1.65
C GLN A 286 -17.85 10.78 2.59
N VAL A 287 -16.91 9.89 2.91
CA VAL A 287 -15.79 10.25 3.79
C VAL A 287 -14.83 11.18 3.07
N PHE A 288 -14.53 10.97 1.80
CA PHE A 288 -13.67 11.87 1.02
C PHE A 288 -14.21 13.30 1.04
N GLU A 289 -15.50 13.49 0.81
CA GLU A 289 -16.14 14.79 0.82
C GLU A 289 -16.11 15.43 2.21
N LYS A 290 -16.44 14.68 3.27
CA LYS A 290 -16.36 15.16 4.65
C LYS A 290 -14.93 15.58 5.04
N VAL A 291 -13.92 14.78 4.67
CA VAL A 291 -12.51 15.09 4.96
C VAL A 291 -12.06 16.34 4.21
N ARG A 292 -12.41 16.44 2.93
CA ARG A 292 -12.14 17.63 2.12
C ARG A 292 -12.71 18.89 2.77
N ASP A 293 -14.00 18.85 3.17
CA ASP A 293 -14.67 19.99 3.76
C ASP A 293 -14.11 20.32 5.16
N ALA A 294 -13.78 19.33 5.96
CA ALA A 294 -13.13 19.53 7.26
C ALA A 294 -11.74 20.19 7.10
N ARG A 295 -10.99 19.85 6.07
CA ARG A 295 -9.68 20.47 5.75
C ARG A 295 -9.82 21.92 5.31
N LEU A 296 -10.86 22.28 4.57
CA LEU A 296 -11.13 23.67 4.19
C LEU A 296 -11.28 24.58 5.43
N ILE A 297 -11.96 24.07 6.47
CA ILE A 297 -12.18 24.82 7.72
C ILE A 297 -10.87 24.96 8.53
N MET A 298 -9.92 24.02 8.38
CA MET A 298 -8.64 24.04 9.11
C MET A 298 -7.60 25.02 8.56
N SER A 299 -7.96 25.88 7.60
CA SER A 299 -7.08 26.90 7.01
C SER A 299 -5.79 26.35 6.39
N THR A 300 -5.77 25.12 5.93
CA THR A 300 -4.62 24.52 5.27
C THR A 300 -4.75 24.61 3.74
N PRO A 301 -3.75 25.18 3.04
CA PRO A 301 -3.94 25.84 1.72
C PRO A 301 -4.24 24.96 0.52
N TRP A 302 -4.24 23.61 0.61
CA TRP A 302 -4.23 22.83 -0.60
C TRP A 302 -5.57 22.47 -1.23
N VAL A 303 -6.66 22.93 -0.71
CA VAL A 303 -8.00 22.59 -1.24
C VAL A 303 -8.40 23.37 -2.48
N SER A 304 -7.58 24.25 -2.98
CA SER A 304 -7.92 25.06 -4.14
C SER A 304 -7.42 24.43 -5.46
N ARG A 305 -7.86 23.25 -5.83
CA ARG A 305 -8.07 23.00 -7.26
C ARG A 305 -9.37 23.70 -7.64
N LYS A 306 -9.26 24.95 -8.11
CA LYS A 306 -10.30 25.56 -8.97
C LYS A 306 -10.76 24.47 -9.93
N LYS A 307 -12.08 24.33 -10.12
CA LYS A 307 -12.67 23.59 -11.23
C LYS A 307 -11.83 23.81 -12.49
N GLN A 308 -10.81 22.97 -12.72
CA GLN A 308 -10.26 22.84 -14.05
C GLN A 308 -11.35 22.15 -14.84
N VAL A 309 -12.11 22.94 -15.56
CA VAL A 309 -12.93 22.50 -16.66
C VAL A 309 -11.95 21.76 -17.59
N TYR A 310 -11.95 20.45 -17.51
CA TYR A 310 -11.30 19.63 -18.52
C TYR A 310 -12.13 19.79 -19.79
N THR A 311 -11.74 20.74 -20.64
CA THR A 311 -12.14 20.72 -22.03
C THR A 311 -11.68 19.39 -22.59
N GLU A 312 -12.64 18.66 -23.16
CA GLU A 312 -12.42 17.49 -23.99
C GLU A 312 -11.63 17.93 -25.23
N ASP A 313 -10.30 17.97 -25.14
CA ASP A 313 -9.45 18.04 -26.33
C ASP A 313 -8.14 17.33 -26.00
N GLY A 314 -7.99 16.15 -26.57
CA GLY A 314 -6.80 15.32 -26.42
C GLY A 314 -6.94 13.95 -27.07
N ARG A 315 -7.43 13.92 -28.31
CA ARG A 315 -7.12 12.83 -29.24
C ARG A 315 -5.66 12.99 -29.68
N SER A 316 -4.82 12.07 -29.27
CA SER A 316 -3.67 11.55 -30.05
C SER A 316 -3.14 10.31 -29.36
#